data_51415bee2bee678db67e8a2c7ef98edd
#
_entry.id   51415bee2bee678db67e8a2c7ef98edd
#
_cell.length_a   1.000
_cell.length_b   1.000
_cell.length_c   1.000
_cell.angle_alpha   90.00
_cell.angle_beta   90.00
_cell.angle_gamma   90.00
#
_symmetry.space_group_name_H-M   'P 1'
#
loop_
_entity.id
_entity.type
_entity.pdbx_description
1 polymer ?
#
loop_
_entity_poly.entity_id
_entity_poly.type
_entity_poly.pdbx_seq_one_letter_code
_entity_poly.pdbx_strand_id
1 'polypeptide(L)'
;MSTAIQIIRIFLEVLSFSIFIRVILSWFIMYTKNRSVIVLYQVFHQITEPILAPLRRIIPNIGMIDITPVVAIILLYVIDMVLLSTLQ
;
A
#
# COMPACT_ATOMS: atom_id res chain seq x y z
N MET A 1 -9.30 23.83 -3.83
CA MET A 1 -8.89 22.91 -2.76
C MET A 1 -7.73 23.50 -1.98
N SER A 2 -7.70 23.29 -0.68
CA SER A 2 -6.59 23.79 0.13
C SER A 2 -5.32 23.00 -0.16
N THR A 3 -4.19 23.62 0.10
CA THR A 3 -2.87 22.99 -0.09
C THR A 3 -2.71 21.76 0.80
N ALA A 4 -3.24 21.82 2.04
CA ALA A 4 -3.16 20.70 2.97
C ALA A 4 -3.84 19.46 2.40
N ILE A 5 -4.99 19.62 1.77
CA ILE A 5 -5.74 18.52 1.18
C ILE A 5 -4.99 17.93 -0.01
N GLN A 6 -4.38 18.77 -0.84
CA GLN A 6 -3.58 18.32 -1.96
C GLN A 6 -2.39 17.50 -1.50
N ILE A 7 -1.74 17.92 -0.41
CA ILE A 7 -0.62 17.17 0.16
C ILE A 7 -1.08 15.81 0.66
N ILE A 8 -2.21 15.76 1.34
CA ILE A 8 -2.77 14.50 1.84
C ILE A 8 -3.10 13.55 0.69
N ARG A 9 -3.71 14.07 -0.38
CA ARG A 9 -4.05 13.24 -1.53
C ARG A 9 -2.82 12.69 -2.23
N ILE A 10 -1.79 13.52 -2.40
CA ILE A 10 -0.53 13.07 -2.99
C ILE A 10 0.10 11.97 -2.11
N PHE A 11 0.08 12.17 -0.80
CA PHE A 11 0.59 11.18 0.13
C PHE A 11 -0.16 9.84 -0.01
N LEU A 12 -1.49 9.90 -0.11
CA LEU A 12 -2.29 8.68 -0.30
C LEU A 12 -1.98 7.99 -1.64
N GLU A 13 -1.79 8.76 -2.69
CA GLU A 13 -1.42 8.20 -3.99
C GLU A 13 -0.07 7.53 -3.96
N VAL A 14 0.92 8.16 -3.32
CA VAL A 14 2.26 7.59 -3.18
C VAL A 14 2.20 6.30 -2.38
N LEU A 15 1.42 6.27 -1.31
CA LEU A 15 1.27 5.06 -0.50
C LEU A 15 0.61 3.93 -1.30
N SER A 16 -0.45 4.25 -2.05
CA SER A 16 -1.15 3.24 -2.86
C SER A 16 -0.22 2.65 -3.91
N PHE A 17 0.56 3.51 -4.56
CA PHE A 17 1.53 3.08 -5.56
C PHE A 17 2.62 2.21 -4.93
N SER A 18 3.10 2.60 -3.74
CA SER A 18 4.12 1.84 -3.02
C SER A 18 3.64 0.45 -2.66
N ILE A 19 2.39 0.34 -2.21
CA ILE A 19 1.80 -0.96 -1.87
C ILE A 19 1.68 -1.82 -3.13
N PHE A 20 1.26 -1.22 -4.24
CA PHE A 20 1.15 -1.94 -5.50
C PHE A 20 2.49 -2.49 -5.96
N ILE A 21 3.54 -1.66 -5.91
CA ILE A 21 4.90 -2.09 -6.27
C ILE A 21 5.38 -3.19 -5.33
N ARG A 22 5.08 -3.06 -4.04
CA ARG A 22 5.44 -4.08 -3.06
C ARG A 22 4.86 -5.44 -3.43
N VAL A 23 3.60 -5.47 -3.85
CA VAL A 23 2.95 -6.72 -4.25
C VAL A 23 3.65 -7.33 -5.46
N ILE A 24 3.94 -6.51 -6.46
CA ILE A 24 4.63 -6.98 -7.67
C ILE A 24 6.02 -7.51 -7.32
N LEU A 25 6.76 -6.79 -6.49
CA LEU A 25 8.08 -7.22 -6.07
C LEU A 25 8.03 -8.52 -5.28
N SER A 26 6.99 -8.73 -4.48
CA SER A 26 6.85 -9.97 -3.72
C SER A 26 6.73 -11.17 -4.64
N TRP A 27 6.11 -11.00 -5.81
CA TRP A 27 6.04 -12.07 -6.80
C TRP A 27 7.42 -12.34 -7.41
N PHE A 28 8.17 -11.28 -7.71
CA PHE A 28 9.49 -11.41 -8.33
C PHE A 28 10.50 -12.07 -7.40
N ILE A 29 10.47 -11.76 -6.10
CA ILE A 29 11.45 -12.34 -5.19
C ILE A 29 11.26 -13.84 -4.98
N MET A 30 10.10 -14.37 -5.34
CA MET A 30 9.87 -15.83 -5.30
C MET A 30 10.64 -16.55 -6.39
N TYR A 31 10.99 -15.85 -7.47
CA TYR A 31 11.63 -16.45 -8.64
C TYR A 31 13.05 -15.95 -8.87
N THR A 32 13.50 -14.92 -8.17
CA THR A 32 14.83 -14.35 -8.37
C THR A 32 15.56 -14.28 -7.06
N LYS A 33 16.89 -14.49 -7.13
CA LYS A 33 17.80 -14.31 -5.98
C LYS A 33 18.61 -13.03 -6.13
N ASN A 34 18.19 -12.13 -7.02
CA ASN A 34 18.89 -10.87 -7.22
C ASN A 34 18.76 -10.00 -5.98
N ARG A 35 19.92 -9.67 -5.41
CA ARG A 35 19.98 -8.91 -4.17
C ARG A 35 19.36 -7.52 -4.31
N SER A 36 19.53 -6.89 -5.47
CA SER A 36 18.94 -5.56 -5.70
C SER A 36 17.43 -5.57 -5.62
N VAL A 37 16.80 -6.60 -6.14
CA VAL A 37 15.34 -6.76 -6.08
C VAL A 37 14.89 -6.98 -4.65
N ILE A 38 15.61 -7.79 -3.90
CA ILE A 38 15.27 -8.08 -2.50
C ILE A 38 15.39 -6.81 -1.65
N VAL A 39 16.47 -6.05 -1.84
CA VAL A 39 16.65 -4.79 -1.10
C VAL A 39 15.55 -3.80 -1.44
N LEU A 40 15.20 -3.69 -2.71
CA LEU A 40 14.11 -2.81 -3.13
C LEU A 40 12.78 -3.21 -2.50
N TYR A 41 12.49 -4.51 -2.46
CA TYR A 41 11.29 -5.01 -1.79
C TYR A 41 11.29 -4.63 -0.30
N GLN A 42 12.43 -4.77 0.36
CA GLN A 42 12.52 -4.44 1.78
C GLN A 42 12.25 -2.98 2.04
N VAL A 43 12.74 -2.09 1.16
CA VAL A 43 12.48 -0.65 1.29
C VAL A 43 10.99 -0.37 1.19
N PHE A 44 10.32 -0.88 0.18
CA PHE A 44 8.88 -0.69 0.04
C PHE A 44 8.10 -1.34 1.17
N HIS A 45 8.57 -2.49 1.65
CA HIS A 45 7.95 -3.15 2.80
C HIS A 45 7.99 -2.24 4.04
N GLN A 46 9.13 -1.62 4.32
CA GLN A 46 9.27 -0.75 5.47
C GLN A 46 8.41 0.50 5.36
N ILE A 47 8.26 1.04 4.15
CA ILE A 47 7.44 2.23 3.94
C ILE A 47 5.96 1.93 4.15
N THR A 48 5.50 0.76 3.73
CA THR A 48 4.08 0.42 3.77
C THR A 48 3.66 -0.31 5.04
N GLU A 49 4.59 -0.87 5.79
CA GLU A 49 4.28 -1.67 6.98
C GLU A 49 3.49 -0.91 8.06
N PRO A 50 3.78 0.38 8.34
CA PRO A 50 3.00 1.11 9.35
C PRO A 50 1.51 1.13 9.07
N ILE A 51 1.12 1.02 7.80
CA ILE A 51 -0.29 0.99 7.40
C ILE A 51 -0.81 -0.45 7.33
N LEU A 52 0.01 -1.35 6.79
CA LEU A 52 -0.42 -2.73 6.56
C LEU A 52 -0.48 -3.57 7.83
N ALA A 53 0.41 -3.30 8.79
CA ALA A 53 0.46 -4.10 10.01
C ALA A 53 -0.85 -4.04 10.82
N PRO A 54 -1.43 -2.86 11.08
CA PRO A 54 -2.71 -2.79 11.77
C PRO A 54 -3.83 -3.49 11.00
N LEU A 55 -3.85 -3.35 9.67
CA LEU A 55 -4.86 -4.01 8.85
C LEU A 55 -4.74 -5.52 8.89
N ARG A 56 -3.52 -6.02 8.94
CA ARG A 56 -3.26 -7.46 8.98
C ARG A 56 -3.80 -8.09 10.25
N ARG A 57 -3.89 -7.34 11.33
CA ARG A 57 -4.44 -7.82 12.59
C ARG A 57 -5.95 -7.97 12.56
N ILE A 58 -6.61 -7.17 11.72
CA ILE A 58 -8.08 -7.15 11.61
C ILE A 58 -8.55 -8.14 10.56
N ILE A 59 -7.82 -8.26 9.47
CA ILE A 59 -8.21 -9.07 8.32
C ILE A 59 -7.71 -10.49 8.50
N PRO A 60 -8.62 -11.50 8.48
CA PRO A 60 -8.19 -12.89 8.58
C PRO A 60 -7.50 -13.33 7.30
N ASN A 61 -6.48 -14.17 7.45
CA ASN A 61 -5.85 -14.80 6.31
C ASN A 61 -6.79 -15.84 5.72
N ILE A 62 -7.00 -15.74 4.42
CA ILE A 62 -7.83 -16.72 3.69
C ILE A 62 -6.85 -17.70 3.04
N GLY A 63 -6.66 -18.85 3.72
CA GLY A 63 -5.70 -19.83 3.26
C GLY A 63 -4.28 -19.30 3.35
N MET A 64 -3.53 -19.47 2.26
CA MET A 64 -2.13 -19.00 2.19
C MET A 64 -2.01 -17.65 1.48
N ILE A 65 -3.13 -17.04 1.11
CA ILE A 65 -3.12 -15.79 0.36
C ILE A 65 -3.32 -14.63 1.32
N ASP A 66 -2.37 -13.70 1.31
CA ASP A 66 -2.47 -12.46 2.07
C ASP A 66 -3.15 -11.41 1.20
N ILE A 67 -4.38 -11.04 1.56
CA ILE A 67 -5.15 -10.02 0.83
C ILE A 67 -5.01 -8.64 1.44
N THR A 68 -4.20 -8.49 2.49
CA THR A 68 -4.03 -7.22 3.20
C THR A 68 -3.61 -6.08 2.28
N PRO A 69 -2.64 -6.24 1.36
CA PRO A 69 -2.26 -5.14 0.46
C PRO A 69 -3.42 -4.68 -0.43
N VAL A 70 -4.23 -5.61 -0.92
CA VAL A 70 -5.37 -5.27 -1.78
C VAL A 70 -6.40 -4.47 -0.98
N VAL A 71 -6.71 -4.91 0.24
CA VAL A 71 -7.64 -4.19 1.10
C VAL A 71 -7.12 -2.80 1.45
N ALA A 72 -5.82 -2.68 1.70
CA ALA A 72 -5.21 -1.38 1.99
C ALA A 72 -5.36 -0.41 0.81
N ILE A 73 -5.13 -0.87 -0.40
CA ILE A 73 -5.27 -0.03 -1.60
C ILE A 73 -6.72 0.41 -1.76
N ILE A 74 -7.67 -0.49 -1.60
CA ILE A 74 -9.09 -0.17 -1.69
C ILE A 74 -9.47 0.86 -0.62
N LEU A 75 -8.99 0.68 0.60
CA LEU A 75 -9.27 1.60 1.69
C LEU A 75 -8.72 2.99 1.40
N LEU A 76 -7.51 3.07 0.86
CA LEU A 76 -6.91 4.34 0.49
C LEU A 76 -7.70 5.02 -0.63
N TYR A 77 -8.20 4.27 -1.60
CA TYR A 77 -9.07 4.81 -2.64
C TYR A 77 -10.36 5.37 -2.06
N VAL A 78 -10.98 4.65 -1.13
CA VAL A 78 -12.21 5.12 -0.49
C VAL A 78 -11.96 6.41 0.27
N ILE A 79 -10.85 6.49 1.00
CA ILE A 79 -10.48 7.70 1.73
C ILE A 79 -10.30 8.87 0.78
N ASP A 80 -9.63 8.65 -0.34
CA ASP A 80 -9.41 9.69 -1.36
C ASP A 80 -10.75 10.18 -1.94
N MET A 81 -11.65 9.25 -2.23
CA MET A 81 -12.97 9.61 -2.77
C MET A 81 -13.79 10.42 -1.76
N VAL A 82 -13.73 10.04 -0.49
CA VAL A 82 -14.45 10.77 0.56
C VAL A 82 -13.88 12.17 0.72
N LEU A 83 -12.56 12.31 0.71
CA LEU A 83 -11.93 13.61 0.78
C LEU A 83 -12.33 14.49 -0.38
N LEU A 84 -12.34 13.95 -1.58
CA LEU A 84 -12.70 14.69 -2.78
C LEU A 84 -14.15 15.13 -2.73
N SER A 85 -15.04 14.23 -2.31
CA SER A 85 -16.47 14.50 -2.22
C SER A 85 -16.80 15.55 -1.16
N THR A 86 -16.13 15.47 -0.01
CA THR A 86 -16.41 16.37 1.12
C THR A 86 -15.93 17.79 0.86
N LEU A 87 -14.88 17.94 0.03
CA LEU A 87 -14.17 19.20 -0.11
C LEU A 87 -14.46 19.93 -1.42
N GLN A 88 -15.31 19.39 -2.23
CA GLN A 88 -15.79 20.08 -3.44
C GLN A 88 -17.01 20.91 -3.17
#